data_10ca5407f80d5d907b4ffc7f6dfd5caa
#
_entry.id   10ca5407f80d5d907b4ffc7f6dfd5caa
#
_cell.length_a   1.000
_cell.length_b   1.000
_cell.length_c   1.000
_cell.angle_alpha   90.00
_cell.angle_beta   90.00
_cell.angle_gamma   90.00
#
_symmetry.space_group_name_H-M   'P 1'
#
loop_
_entity.id
_entity.type
_entity.pdbx_description
1 polymer ?
#
loop_
_entity_poly.entity_id
_entity_poly.type
_entity_poly.pdbx_seq_one_letter_code
_entity_poly.pdbx_strand_id
1 'polypeptide(L)'
;MVTMKDLLECGVHFGHQTRRWNPKMKKFIFGARKNIYIIDLQKTLRYFKYTYNVVRDAAAEGQTVLFVGTKKQARSAVKEHAERCGMPYVATRWLGGMLTNYPTMKKSIRKLEIIEQMEENGQLDMLTKKEALMLLRKKAKLTAYLEGFRHMKKLPDMMFVIDAVKEHIAVKEAKRMGMKVIAPLDTNCDPDVIDYPIPGNDDAIRSINLFCKEMAEAIIEGKAAYAEANGEVAEDASAGEMEALMTETEEEAEKRVDAAATEALAKKSAATEAEVAKLVEEKATPKAETEAEAEADDLTKLTGIGKVGCEKLIEAGFSTFAKIAAMSEEEAATFKVKAEAIAEAKELA
;
A
#
# COMPACT_ATOMS: atom_id res chain seq x y z
N MET A 1 -0.87 -13.00 -30.46
CA MET A 1 -2.23 -12.40 -30.64
C MET A 1 -3.31 -13.44 -30.39
N VAL A 2 -4.27 -13.14 -29.56
CA VAL A 2 -5.36 -14.03 -29.16
C VAL A 2 -6.34 -14.30 -30.29
N THR A 3 -6.76 -15.56 -30.44
CA THR A 3 -7.77 -16.00 -31.42
C THR A 3 -9.12 -16.27 -30.71
N MET A 4 -10.20 -16.35 -31.51
CA MET A 4 -11.52 -16.74 -30.97
C MET A 4 -11.51 -18.13 -30.34
N LYS A 5 -10.67 -19.03 -30.83
CA LYS A 5 -10.52 -20.39 -30.32
C LYS A 5 -9.91 -20.37 -28.92
N ASP A 6 -8.85 -19.58 -28.71
CA ASP A 6 -8.18 -19.43 -27.41
C ASP A 6 -9.15 -18.87 -26.35
N LEU A 7 -9.95 -17.86 -26.71
CA LEU A 7 -10.98 -17.30 -25.84
C LEU A 7 -12.03 -18.33 -25.42
N LEU A 8 -12.43 -19.19 -26.37
CA LEU A 8 -13.40 -20.25 -26.11
C LEU A 8 -12.83 -21.34 -25.20
N GLU A 9 -11.62 -21.80 -25.46
CA GLU A 9 -10.92 -22.84 -24.68
C GLU A 9 -10.60 -22.39 -23.27
N CYS A 10 -10.27 -21.12 -23.06
CA CYS A 10 -10.07 -20.54 -21.74
C CYS A 10 -11.36 -20.25 -20.99
N GLY A 11 -12.54 -20.40 -21.63
CA GLY A 11 -13.84 -20.20 -21.00
C GLY A 11 -14.17 -18.73 -20.72
N VAL A 12 -13.64 -17.80 -21.52
CA VAL A 12 -13.88 -16.35 -21.40
C VAL A 12 -15.35 -15.98 -21.63
N HIS A 13 -16.07 -16.80 -22.40
CA HIS A 13 -17.48 -16.60 -22.74
C HIS A 13 -18.48 -16.86 -21.59
N PHE A 14 -18.07 -17.49 -20.51
CA PHE A 14 -18.94 -17.72 -19.36
C PHE A 14 -19.06 -16.47 -18.52
N GLY A 15 -20.30 -16.06 -18.25
CA GLY A 15 -20.62 -15.00 -17.31
C GLY A 15 -21.21 -15.54 -16.01
N HIS A 16 -21.76 -14.66 -15.22
CA HIS A 16 -22.43 -14.97 -13.96
C HIS A 16 -23.89 -15.47 -14.18
N GLN A 17 -24.47 -15.95 -13.08
CA GLN A 17 -25.88 -16.35 -13.05
C GLN A 17 -26.81 -15.18 -13.42
N THR A 18 -27.92 -15.47 -14.13
CA THR A 18 -28.84 -14.45 -14.64
C THR A 18 -29.39 -13.48 -13.58
N ARG A 19 -29.54 -13.91 -12.34
CA ARG A 19 -30.01 -13.04 -11.24
C ARG A 19 -28.96 -12.06 -10.67
N ARG A 20 -27.66 -12.22 -11.05
CA ARG A 20 -26.58 -11.36 -10.56
C ARG A 20 -26.04 -10.40 -11.61
N TRP A 21 -26.75 -10.22 -12.72
CA TRP A 21 -26.26 -9.41 -13.82
C TRP A 21 -26.50 -7.92 -13.61
N ASN A 22 -25.69 -7.11 -14.30
CA ASN A 22 -25.89 -5.67 -14.42
C ASN A 22 -26.60 -5.36 -15.75
N PRO A 23 -27.75 -4.63 -15.75
CA PRO A 23 -28.45 -4.27 -16.99
C PRO A 23 -27.57 -3.52 -18.02
N LYS A 24 -26.60 -2.75 -17.60
CA LYS A 24 -25.66 -2.03 -18.47
C LYS A 24 -24.78 -2.98 -19.30
N MET A 25 -24.57 -4.21 -18.83
CA MET A 25 -23.84 -5.27 -19.56
C MET A 25 -24.63 -5.89 -20.68
N LYS A 26 -25.93 -5.58 -20.85
CA LYS A 26 -26.79 -6.14 -21.91
C LYS A 26 -26.14 -6.05 -23.31
N LYS A 27 -25.42 -4.98 -23.59
CA LYS A 27 -24.72 -4.77 -24.88
C LYS A 27 -23.62 -5.79 -25.19
N PHE A 28 -23.09 -6.48 -24.16
CA PHE A 28 -21.99 -7.45 -24.26
C PHE A 28 -22.45 -8.90 -24.12
N ILE A 29 -23.73 -9.13 -23.80
CA ILE A 29 -24.29 -10.46 -23.60
C ILE A 29 -24.80 -10.99 -24.94
N PHE A 30 -24.41 -12.22 -25.29
CA PHE A 30 -24.90 -12.95 -26.44
C PHE A 30 -26.27 -13.60 -26.14
N GLY A 31 -26.40 -14.22 -24.96
CA GLY A 31 -27.61 -14.92 -24.56
C GLY A 31 -27.47 -15.53 -23.16
N ALA A 32 -28.46 -16.37 -22.78
CA ALA A 32 -28.41 -17.12 -21.53
C ALA A 32 -28.65 -18.62 -21.80
N ARG A 33 -27.85 -19.49 -21.12
CA ARG A 33 -27.99 -20.93 -21.18
C ARG A 33 -27.84 -21.51 -19.78
N LYS A 34 -28.77 -22.38 -19.35
CA LYS A 34 -28.75 -22.97 -18.01
C LYS A 34 -28.63 -21.95 -16.87
N ASN A 35 -29.36 -20.84 -16.95
CA ASN A 35 -29.31 -19.72 -15.98
C ASN A 35 -27.95 -19.03 -15.83
N ILE A 36 -27.06 -19.15 -16.83
CA ILE A 36 -25.78 -18.45 -16.89
C ILE A 36 -25.78 -17.62 -18.16
N TYR A 37 -25.34 -16.36 -18.08
CA TYR A 37 -25.15 -15.52 -19.25
C TYR A 37 -23.91 -15.94 -20.04
N ILE A 38 -24.00 -15.81 -21.34
CA ILE A 38 -22.89 -16.04 -22.28
C ILE A 38 -22.49 -14.71 -22.85
N ILE A 39 -21.21 -14.38 -22.76
CA ILE A 39 -20.61 -13.15 -23.27
C ILE A 39 -20.32 -13.29 -24.75
N ASP A 40 -20.52 -12.22 -25.52
CA ASP A 40 -20.26 -12.17 -26.95
C ASP A 40 -18.73 -12.05 -27.22
N LEU A 41 -18.12 -13.17 -27.57
CA LEU A 41 -16.68 -13.24 -27.85
C LEU A 41 -16.22 -12.39 -29.06
N GLN A 42 -17.08 -12.09 -30.01
CA GLN A 42 -16.72 -11.21 -31.14
C GLN A 42 -16.46 -9.79 -30.62
N LYS A 43 -17.30 -9.31 -29.71
CA LYS A 43 -17.09 -8.03 -29.03
C LYS A 43 -15.88 -8.08 -28.11
N THR A 44 -15.73 -9.16 -27.32
CA THR A 44 -14.53 -9.37 -26.50
C THR A 44 -13.25 -9.21 -27.31
N LEU A 45 -13.15 -9.89 -28.46
CA LEU A 45 -11.96 -9.84 -29.30
C LEU A 45 -11.67 -8.42 -29.84
N ARG A 46 -12.71 -7.65 -30.19
CA ARG A 46 -12.55 -6.26 -30.65
C ARG A 46 -12.02 -5.35 -29.55
N TYR A 47 -12.68 -5.39 -28.39
CA TYR A 47 -12.27 -4.57 -27.23
C TYR A 47 -10.90 -4.97 -26.73
N PHE A 48 -10.61 -6.27 -26.71
CA PHE A 48 -9.30 -6.79 -26.33
C PHE A 48 -8.18 -6.28 -27.25
N LYS A 49 -8.33 -6.41 -28.58
CA LYS A 49 -7.34 -5.91 -29.55
C LYS A 49 -7.11 -4.40 -29.42
N TYR A 50 -8.19 -3.65 -29.24
CA TYR A 50 -8.09 -2.21 -29.01
C TYR A 50 -7.30 -1.90 -27.74
N THR A 51 -7.65 -2.54 -26.63
CA THR A 51 -6.96 -2.34 -25.34
C THR A 51 -5.51 -2.79 -25.38
N TYR A 52 -5.21 -3.90 -26.06
CA TYR A 52 -3.84 -4.38 -26.29
C TYR A 52 -2.96 -3.30 -26.93
N ASN A 53 -3.44 -2.71 -28.03
CA ASN A 53 -2.70 -1.64 -28.71
C ASN A 53 -2.52 -0.41 -27.81
N VAL A 54 -3.56 0.01 -27.07
CA VAL A 54 -3.45 1.13 -26.12
C VAL A 54 -2.40 0.87 -25.05
N VAL A 55 -2.34 -0.34 -24.50
CA VAL A 55 -1.34 -0.72 -23.47
C VAL A 55 0.06 -0.77 -24.05
N ARG A 56 0.22 -1.33 -25.25
CA ARG A 56 1.50 -1.37 -25.97
C ARG A 56 2.03 0.04 -26.24
N ASP A 57 1.18 0.91 -26.79
CA ASP A 57 1.55 2.29 -27.12
C ASP A 57 1.88 3.11 -25.87
N ALA A 58 1.12 2.93 -24.77
CA ALA A 58 1.42 3.53 -23.47
C ALA A 58 2.77 3.03 -22.90
N ALA A 59 3.07 1.75 -23.05
CA ALA A 59 4.36 1.19 -22.62
C ALA A 59 5.53 1.70 -23.50
N ALA A 60 5.29 1.95 -24.80
CA ALA A 60 6.24 2.60 -25.70
C ALA A 60 6.50 4.08 -25.37
N GLU A 61 5.61 4.73 -24.63
CA GLU A 61 5.81 6.07 -24.04
C GLU A 61 6.47 6.04 -22.66
N GLY A 62 6.85 4.86 -22.16
CA GLY A 62 7.44 4.69 -20.83
C GLY A 62 6.44 4.81 -19.67
N GLN A 63 5.14 4.69 -19.95
CA GLN A 63 4.10 4.69 -18.94
C GLN A 63 4.12 3.40 -18.11
N THR A 64 3.74 3.51 -16.84
CA THR A 64 3.73 2.38 -15.90
C THR A 64 2.31 1.85 -15.70
N VAL A 65 2.13 0.53 -15.81
CA VAL A 65 0.86 -0.16 -15.60
C VAL A 65 0.87 -0.94 -14.29
N LEU A 66 -0.06 -0.62 -13.39
CA LEU A 66 -0.22 -1.34 -12.11
C LEU A 66 -1.19 -2.51 -12.28
N PHE A 67 -0.73 -3.73 -12.00
CA PHE A 67 -1.57 -4.92 -11.98
C PHE A 67 -2.25 -5.11 -10.63
N VAL A 68 -3.58 -5.28 -10.62
CA VAL A 68 -4.37 -5.45 -9.38
C VAL A 68 -5.28 -6.66 -9.50
N GLY A 69 -5.15 -7.60 -8.54
CA GLY A 69 -6.03 -8.77 -8.51
C GLY A 69 -5.90 -9.54 -7.20
N THR A 70 -6.78 -9.25 -6.24
CA THR A 70 -6.74 -9.89 -4.89
C THR A 70 -7.55 -11.18 -4.80
N LYS A 71 -8.27 -11.56 -5.87
CA LYS A 71 -9.03 -12.81 -5.95
C LYS A 71 -8.08 -14.01 -5.89
N LYS A 72 -8.46 -15.07 -5.15
CA LYS A 72 -7.59 -16.26 -5.00
C LYS A 72 -7.13 -16.82 -6.35
N GLN A 73 -8.03 -16.82 -7.34
CA GLN A 73 -7.77 -17.30 -8.70
C GLN A 73 -6.82 -16.39 -9.50
N ALA A 74 -6.74 -15.10 -9.15
CA ALA A 74 -5.96 -14.11 -9.87
C ALA A 74 -4.54 -13.91 -9.31
N ARG A 75 -4.31 -14.21 -8.03
CA ARG A 75 -3.06 -13.87 -7.32
C ARG A 75 -1.80 -14.35 -8.02
N SER A 76 -1.75 -15.64 -8.38
CA SER A 76 -0.60 -16.23 -9.02
C SER A 76 -0.37 -15.64 -10.41
N ALA A 77 -1.42 -15.54 -11.23
CA ALA A 77 -1.32 -15.00 -12.57
C ALA A 77 -0.89 -13.53 -12.58
N VAL A 78 -1.48 -12.71 -11.69
CA VAL A 78 -1.11 -11.28 -11.54
C VAL A 78 0.33 -11.13 -11.11
N LYS A 79 0.80 -11.90 -10.11
CA LYS A 79 2.19 -11.84 -9.65
C LYS A 79 3.16 -12.26 -10.76
N GLU A 80 2.97 -13.44 -11.35
CA GLU A 80 3.83 -14.03 -12.36
C GLU A 80 3.99 -13.12 -13.60
N HIS A 81 2.86 -12.65 -14.15
CA HIS A 81 2.91 -11.86 -15.37
C HIS A 81 3.37 -10.41 -15.13
N ALA A 82 3.07 -9.82 -13.98
CA ALA A 82 3.60 -8.50 -13.63
C ALA A 82 5.12 -8.53 -13.39
N GLU A 83 5.63 -9.55 -12.70
CA GLU A 83 7.07 -9.75 -12.52
C GLU A 83 7.77 -9.98 -13.87
N ARG A 84 7.18 -10.77 -14.77
CA ARG A 84 7.72 -11.04 -16.11
C ARG A 84 7.86 -9.77 -16.96
N CYS A 85 6.91 -8.84 -16.87
CA CYS A 85 7.00 -7.57 -17.60
C CYS A 85 7.64 -6.43 -16.78
N GLY A 86 8.09 -6.69 -15.54
CA GLY A 86 8.72 -5.71 -14.65
C GLY A 86 7.79 -4.53 -14.30
N MET A 87 6.50 -4.83 -14.06
CA MET A 87 5.49 -3.85 -13.65
C MET A 87 5.07 -4.05 -12.20
N PRO A 88 4.66 -2.99 -11.49
CA PRO A 88 4.17 -3.11 -10.12
C PRO A 88 2.85 -3.90 -10.06
N TYR A 89 2.63 -4.58 -8.93
CA TYR A 89 1.40 -5.36 -8.73
C TYR A 89 0.90 -5.37 -7.28
N VAL A 90 -0.39 -5.65 -7.13
CA VAL A 90 -1.05 -5.90 -5.84
C VAL A 90 -1.89 -7.17 -5.95
N ALA A 91 -1.40 -8.27 -5.35
CA ALA A 91 -2.01 -9.60 -5.45
C ALA A 91 -2.72 -10.07 -4.17
N THR A 92 -2.42 -9.51 -2.99
CA THR A 92 -2.94 -10.05 -1.73
C THR A 92 -4.17 -9.31 -1.24
N ARG A 93 -4.06 -8.02 -1.00
CA ARG A 93 -5.14 -7.15 -0.54
C ARG A 93 -4.87 -5.71 -0.90
N TRP A 94 -5.85 -5.02 -1.46
CA TRP A 94 -5.80 -3.57 -1.62
C TRP A 94 -5.94 -2.88 -0.27
N LEU A 95 -4.97 -2.07 0.11
CA LEU A 95 -5.05 -1.22 1.29
C LEU A 95 -5.65 0.13 0.88
N GLY A 96 -6.71 0.57 1.55
CA GLY A 96 -7.28 1.88 1.26
C GLY A 96 -6.22 2.98 1.37
N GLY A 97 -6.15 3.87 0.37
CA GLY A 97 -5.17 4.94 0.31
C GLY A 97 -3.84 4.57 -0.36
N MET A 98 -3.74 3.42 -1.06
CA MET A 98 -2.48 3.03 -1.73
C MET A 98 -2.04 4.05 -2.78
N LEU A 99 -2.97 4.62 -3.51
CA LEU A 99 -2.71 5.68 -4.50
C LEU A 99 -2.95 7.07 -3.92
N THR A 100 -4.10 7.28 -3.28
CA THR A 100 -4.52 8.60 -2.77
C THR A 100 -3.69 9.07 -1.58
N ASN A 101 -3.11 8.16 -0.79
CA ASN A 101 -2.21 8.46 0.33
C ASN A 101 -0.83 7.81 0.14
N TYR A 102 -0.28 7.94 -1.05
CA TYR A 102 1.00 7.35 -1.43
C TYR A 102 2.19 7.76 -0.53
N PRO A 103 2.30 9.02 -0.02
CA PRO A 103 3.38 9.38 0.93
C PRO A 103 3.38 8.54 2.20
N THR A 104 2.21 8.17 2.72
CA THR A 104 2.09 7.28 3.89
C THR A 104 2.45 5.84 3.53
N MET A 105 2.12 5.40 2.31
CA MET A 105 2.54 4.09 1.82
C MET A 105 4.05 3.99 1.67
N LYS A 106 4.73 5.03 1.17
CA LYS A 106 6.20 5.13 1.15
C LYS A 106 6.83 4.98 2.54
N LYS A 107 6.23 5.58 3.58
CA LYS A 107 6.69 5.39 4.96
C LYS A 107 6.57 3.94 5.41
N SER A 108 5.54 3.22 4.97
CA SER A 108 5.35 1.79 5.28
C SER A 108 6.34 0.90 4.54
N ILE A 109 6.68 1.25 3.29
CA ILE A 109 7.74 0.59 2.50
C ILE A 109 9.10 0.78 3.18
N ARG A 110 9.45 2.02 3.56
CA ARG A 110 10.69 2.30 4.30
C ARG A 110 10.80 1.51 5.61
N LYS A 111 9.68 1.34 6.33
CA LYS A 111 9.65 0.51 7.54
C LYS A 111 9.93 -0.96 7.24
N LEU A 112 9.49 -1.47 6.09
CA LEU A 112 9.81 -2.82 5.65
C LEU A 112 11.32 -2.94 5.38
N GLU A 113 11.88 -2.01 4.61
CA GLU A 113 13.31 -1.95 4.28
C GLU A 113 14.19 -1.87 5.54
N ILE A 114 13.80 -1.05 6.53
CA ILE A 114 14.52 -0.96 7.81
C ILE A 114 14.51 -2.31 8.54
N ILE A 115 13.38 -3.02 8.59
CA ILE A 115 13.30 -4.32 9.27
C ILE A 115 14.14 -5.36 8.51
N GLU A 116 14.16 -5.32 7.18
CA GLU A 116 15.00 -6.19 6.35
C GLU A 116 16.50 -5.93 6.63
N GLN A 117 16.92 -4.66 6.67
CA GLN A 117 18.30 -4.27 7.03
C GLN A 117 18.69 -4.67 8.46
N MET A 118 17.75 -4.53 9.44
CA MET A 118 17.99 -4.98 10.81
C MET A 118 18.21 -6.51 10.88
N GLU A 119 17.51 -7.27 10.06
CA GLU A 119 17.68 -8.73 9.96
C GLU A 119 19.03 -9.08 9.33
N GLU A 120 19.38 -8.46 8.21
CA GLU A 120 20.66 -8.67 7.50
C GLU A 120 21.88 -8.28 8.37
N ASN A 121 21.76 -7.23 9.16
CA ASN A 121 22.81 -6.73 10.06
C ASN A 121 22.87 -7.48 11.41
N GLY A 122 22.05 -8.51 11.63
CA GLY A 122 21.99 -9.24 12.90
C GLY A 122 21.49 -8.44 14.10
N GLN A 123 20.92 -7.25 13.89
CA GLN A 123 20.41 -6.39 14.96
C GLN A 123 19.17 -6.98 15.65
N LEU A 124 18.43 -7.88 14.99
CA LEU A 124 17.31 -8.59 15.59
C LEU A 124 17.73 -9.52 16.72
N ASP A 125 18.94 -10.06 16.68
CA ASP A 125 19.49 -10.98 17.69
C ASP A 125 19.85 -10.24 18.99
N MET A 126 20.07 -8.92 18.93
CA MET A 126 20.34 -8.07 20.09
C MET A 126 19.04 -7.66 20.84
N LEU A 127 17.87 -7.87 20.23
CA LEU A 127 16.57 -7.55 20.82
C LEU A 127 16.05 -8.70 21.68
N THR A 128 15.06 -8.38 22.54
CA THR A 128 14.36 -9.45 23.25
C THR A 128 13.62 -10.37 22.28
N LYS A 129 13.51 -11.67 22.60
CA LYS A 129 12.80 -12.65 21.73
C LYS A 129 11.40 -12.22 21.35
N LYS A 130 10.69 -11.52 22.24
CA LYS A 130 9.33 -11.01 22.01
C LYS A 130 9.32 -9.90 20.95
N GLU A 131 10.25 -8.96 21.05
CA GLU A 131 10.37 -7.84 20.10
C GLU A 131 10.79 -8.30 18.73
N ALA A 132 11.81 -9.15 18.63
CA ALA A 132 12.25 -9.77 17.38
C ALA A 132 11.09 -10.49 16.68
N LEU A 133 10.33 -11.32 17.43
CA LEU A 133 9.17 -12.02 16.87
C LEU A 133 8.06 -11.05 16.38
N MET A 134 7.82 -9.95 17.10
CA MET A 134 6.85 -8.93 16.66
C MET A 134 7.30 -8.23 15.38
N LEU A 135 8.59 -7.91 15.25
CA LEU A 135 9.16 -7.30 14.03
C LEU A 135 9.09 -8.26 12.84
N LEU A 136 9.45 -9.53 13.02
CA LEU A 136 9.34 -10.56 11.97
C LEU A 136 7.89 -10.77 11.50
N ARG A 137 6.92 -10.81 12.42
CA ARG A 137 5.48 -10.86 12.06
C ARG A 137 5.04 -9.62 11.30
N LYS A 138 5.55 -8.45 11.67
CA LYS A 138 5.28 -7.19 10.97
C LYS A 138 5.92 -7.18 9.58
N LYS A 139 7.17 -7.65 9.44
CA LYS A 139 7.85 -7.85 8.16
C LYS A 139 7.00 -8.72 7.24
N ALA A 140 6.66 -9.96 7.67
CA ALA A 140 5.87 -10.88 6.88
C ALA A 140 4.53 -10.28 6.39
N LYS A 141 3.85 -9.51 7.26
CA LYS A 141 2.61 -8.82 6.89
C LYS A 141 2.82 -7.70 5.86
N LEU A 142 3.86 -6.89 6.01
CA LEU A 142 4.17 -5.81 5.09
C LEU A 142 4.63 -6.35 3.74
N THR A 143 5.49 -7.35 3.72
CA THR A 143 5.93 -8.05 2.50
C THR A 143 4.74 -8.59 1.72
N ALA A 144 3.83 -9.33 2.39
CA ALA A 144 2.65 -9.89 1.73
C ALA A 144 1.75 -8.84 1.05
N TYR A 145 1.73 -7.59 1.52
CA TYR A 145 0.88 -6.53 0.96
C TYR A 145 1.59 -5.58 0.01
N LEU A 146 2.90 -5.36 0.20
CA LEU A 146 3.64 -4.29 -0.47
C LEU A 146 4.75 -4.80 -1.39
N GLU A 147 5.01 -6.12 -1.45
CA GLU A 147 6.09 -6.71 -2.25
C GLU A 147 6.09 -6.19 -3.70
N GLY A 148 5.00 -6.34 -4.41
CA GLY A 148 4.89 -5.89 -5.80
C GLY A 148 4.76 -4.37 -5.98
N PHE A 149 4.56 -3.63 -4.90
CA PHE A 149 4.37 -2.18 -4.92
C PHE A 149 5.63 -1.40 -4.51
N ARG A 150 6.62 -2.09 -3.88
CA ARG A 150 7.80 -1.47 -3.27
C ARG A 150 8.74 -0.78 -4.27
N HIS A 151 8.87 -1.31 -5.48
CA HIS A 151 9.79 -0.81 -6.50
C HIS A 151 9.27 0.40 -7.28
N MET A 152 8.08 0.87 -6.97
CA MET A 152 7.44 1.96 -7.67
C MET A 152 8.05 3.32 -7.28
N LYS A 153 8.72 3.99 -8.23
CA LYS A 153 9.34 5.30 -8.03
C LYS A 153 8.32 6.44 -8.12
N LYS A 154 7.39 6.37 -9.09
CA LYS A 154 6.31 7.33 -9.34
C LYS A 154 4.96 6.62 -9.33
N LEU A 155 3.86 7.36 -9.19
CA LEU A 155 2.52 6.80 -9.35
C LEU A 155 2.35 6.21 -10.75
N PRO A 156 1.65 5.08 -10.91
CA PRO A 156 1.42 4.49 -12.21
C PRO A 156 0.45 5.34 -13.02
N ASP A 157 0.57 5.25 -14.35
CA ASP A 157 -0.24 6.01 -15.28
C ASP A 157 -1.53 5.27 -15.64
N MET A 158 -1.46 3.93 -15.64
CA MET A 158 -2.58 3.04 -15.93
C MET A 158 -2.74 1.95 -14.87
N MET A 159 -3.94 1.39 -14.77
CA MET A 159 -4.25 0.28 -13.86
C MET A 159 -4.97 -0.83 -14.61
N PHE A 160 -4.45 -2.06 -14.52
CA PHE A 160 -5.12 -3.27 -14.99
C PHE A 160 -5.70 -4.02 -13.79
N VAL A 161 -7.04 -4.17 -13.72
CA VAL A 161 -7.76 -4.71 -12.56
C VAL A 161 -8.51 -5.97 -12.93
N ILE A 162 -8.29 -7.05 -12.19
CA ILE A 162 -9.10 -8.27 -12.25
C ILE A 162 -10.21 -8.19 -11.21
N ASP A 163 -11.47 -8.34 -11.64
CA ASP A 163 -12.68 -8.22 -10.81
C ASP A 163 -12.89 -6.79 -10.28
N ALA A 164 -13.38 -5.90 -11.14
CA ALA A 164 -13.64 -4.50 -10.80
C ALA A 164 -14.70 -4.31 -9.69
N VAL A 165 -15.59 -5.27 -9.49
CA VAL A 165 -16.61 -5.23 -8.42
C VAL A 165 -15.95 -5.42 -7.05
N LYS A 166 -15.05 -6.38 -6.96
CA LYS A 166 -14.32 -6.65 -5.72
C LYS A 166 -13.31 -5.54 -5.41
N GLU A 167 -12.59 -5.09 -6.42
CA GLU A 167 -11.55 -4.06 -6.29
C GLU A 167 -12.10 -2.62 -6.49
N HIS A 168 -13.39 -2.40 -6.18
CA HIS A 168 -14.05 -1.09 -6.38
C HIS A 168 -13.35 0.07 -5.67
N ILE A 169 -12.64 -0.18 -4.57
CA ILE A 169 -11.84 0.84 -3.86
C ILE A 169 -10.65 1.25 -4.72
N ALA A 170 -9.92 0.26 -5.28
CA ALA A 170 -8.78 0.52 -6.15
C ALA A 170 -9.19 1.33 -7.39
N VAL A 171 -10.30 0.95 -8.03
CA VAL A 171 -10.86 1.64 -9.19
C VAL A 171 -11.25 3.08 -8.86
N LYS A 172 -11.90 3.32 -7.71
CA LYS A 172 -12.25 4.68 -7.26
C LYS A 172 -11.02 5.54 -6.99
N GLU A 173 -9.98 4.96 -6.37
CA GLU A 173 -8.72 5.68 -6.13
C GLU A 173 -8.00 6.00 -7.43
N ALA A 174 -7.91 5.05 -8.37
CA ALA A 174 -7.31 5.27 -9.68
C ALA A 174 -7.99 6.41 -10.44
N LYS A 175 -9.31 6.39 -10.50
CA LYS A 175 -10.08 7.48 -11.15
C LYS A 175 -9.89 8.84 -10.47
N ARG A 176 -9.81 8.87 -9.14
CA ARG A 176 -9.52 10.09 -8.40
C ARG A 176 -8.14 10.66 -8.72
N MET A 177 -7.18 9.80 -9.02
CA MET A 177 -5.83 10.18 -9.43
C MET A 177 -5.69 10.45 -10.94
N GLY A 178 -6.77 10.33 -11.72
CA GLY A 178 -6.75 10.53 -13.17
C GLY A 178 -6.16 9.39 -13.98
N MET A 179 -5.93 8.23 -13.37
CA MET A 179 -5.37 7.05 -14.01
C MET A 179 -6.40 6.40 -14.94
N LYS A 180 -5.93 5.84 -16.06
CA LYS A 180 -6.77 5.03 -16.95
C LYS A 180 -6.91 3.62 -16.41
N VAL A 181 -8.15 3.13 -16.34
CA VAL A 181 -8.47 1.81 -15.79
C VAL A 181 -8.86 0.83 -16.89
N ILE A 182 -8.20 -0.30 -16.91
CA ILE A 182 -8.42 -1.44 -17.81
C ILE A 182 -8.94 -2.59 -16.95
N ALA A 183 -10.00 -3.26 -17.37
CA ALA A 183 -10.47 -4.44 -16.64
C ALA A 183 -11.20 -5.43 -17.55
N PRO A 184 -11.00 -6.75 -17.37
CA PRO A 184 -11.97 -7.74 -17.81
C PRO A 184 -13.27 -7.55 -17.01
N LEU A 185 -14.40 -7.51 -17.72
CA LEU A 185 -15.71 -7.25 -17.16
C LEU A 185 -16.64 -8.44 -17.37
N ASP A 186 -17.03 -9.07 -16.29
CA ASP A 186 -18.09 -10.07 -16.28
C ASP A 186 -19.49 -9.39 -16.27
N THR A 187 -20.53 -10.18 -16.42
CA THR A 187 -21.91 -9.71 -16.56
C THR A 187 -22.48 -9.01 -15.32
N ASN A 188 -21.82 -9.05 -14.17
CA ASN A 188 -22.20 -8.37 -12.92
C ASN A 188 -21.55 -6.99 -12.75
N CYS A 189 -20.61 -6.61 -13.63
CA CYS A 189 -19.84 -5.37 -13.54
C CYS A 189 -20.59 -4.15 -14.13
N ASP A 190 -20.16 -2.94 -13.76
CA ASP A 190 -20.59 -1.69 -14.38
C ASP A 190 -19.53 -1.24 -15.41
N PRO A 191 -19.84 -1.28 -16.72
CA PRO A 191 -18.88 -0.89 -17.75
C PRO A 191 -18.58 0.61 -17.78
N ASP A 192 -19.43 1.46 -17.24
CA ASP A 192 -19.26 2.93 -17.30
C ASP A 192 -18.17 3.41 -16.33
N VAL A 193 -17.78 2.57 -15.38
CA VAL A 193 -16.73 2.89 -14.39
C VAL A 193 -15.32 2.62 -14.96
N ILE A 194 -15.19 1.88 -16.06
CA ILE A 194 -13.91 1.43 -16.63
C ILE A 194 -13.65 2.14 -17.95
N ASP A 195 -12.44 2.64 -18.15
CA ASP A 195 -12.07 3.37 -19.38
C ASP A 195 -11.88 2.41 -20.56
N TYR A 196 -11.24 1.27 -20.31
CA TYR A 196 -10.98 0.23 -21.32
C TYR A 196 -11.61 -1.11 -20.89
N PRO A 197 -12.92 -1.29 -21.12
CA PRO A 197 -13.61 -2.52 -20.72
C PRO A 197 -13.31 -3.66 -21.70
N ILE A 198 -12.98 -4.83 -21.18
CA ILE A 198 -12.80 -6.06 -21.96
C ILE A 198 -13.88 -7.04 -21.49
N PRO A 199 -14.99 -7.23 -22.23
CA PRO A 199 -16.01 -8.19 -21.81
C PRO A 199 -15.43 -9.59 -21.70
N GLY A 200 -15.55 -10.24 -20.54
CA GLY A 200 -14.98 -11.56 -20.34
C GLY A 200 -15.10 -12.08 -18.90
N ASN A 201 -14.89 -13.36 -18.73
CA ASN A 201 -14.97 -14.05 -17.45
C ASN A 201 -13.80 -13.65 -16.54
N ASP A 202 -14.08 -13.15 -15.35
CA ASP A 202 -13.11 -12.78 -14.33
C ASP A 202 -12.98 -13.80 -13.18
N ASP A 203 -13.69 -14.95 -13.27
CA ASP A 203 -13.68 -16.02 -12.27
C ASP A 203 -12.77 -17.20 -12.64
N ALA A 204 -12.71 -17.55 -13.92
CA ALA A 204 -11.98 -18.71 -14.40
C ALA A 204 -10.46 -18.45 -14.40
N ILE A 205 -9.68 -19.32 -13.76
CA ILE A 205 -8.20 -19.22 -13.70
C ILE A 205 -7.59 -19.14 -15.09
N ARG A 206 -8.08 -19.93 -16.05
CA ARG A 206 -7.57 -19.92 -17.43
C ARG A 206 -7.84 -18.59 -18.15
N SER A 207 -9.03 -18.01 -17.95
CA SER A 207 -9.41 -16.71 -18.50
C SER A 207 -8.56 -15.59 -17.93
N ILE A 208 -8.40 -15.56 -16.60
CA ILE A 208 -7.56 -14.57 -15.90
C ILE A 208 -6.11 -14.66 -16.38
N ASN A 209 -5.57 -15.88 -16.46
CA ASN A 209 -4.19 -16.09 -16.91
C ASN A 209 -3.99 -15.61 -18.35
N LEU A 210 -4.95 -15.88 -19.24
CA LEU A 210 -4.92 -15.40 -20.61
C LEU A 210 -4.86 -13.87 -20.66
N PHE A 211 -5.74 -13.17 -19.93
CA PHE A 211 -5.74 -11.71 -19.90
C PHE A 211 -4.46 -11.12 -19.31
N CYS A 212 -3.97 -11.68 -18.20
CA CYS A 212 -2.71 -11.22 -17.59
C CYS A 212 -1.51 -11.45 -18.53
N LYS A 213 -1.45 -12.63 -19.18
CA LYS A 213 -0.39 -12.97 -20.11
C LYS A 213 -0.33 -11.99 -21.28
N GLU A 214 -1.44 -11.77 -21.94
CA GLU A 214 -1.49 -10.92 -23.13
C GLU A 214 -1.26 -9.44 -22.79
N MET A 215 -1.74 -8.95 -21.64
CA MET A 215 -1.41 -7.60 -21.18
C MET A 215 0.09 -7.45 -20.90
N ALA A 216 0.72 -8.48 -20.31
CA ALA A 216 2.16 -8.48 -20.11
C ALA A 216 2.94 -8.53 -21.42
N GLU A 217 2.46 -9.27 -22.43
CA GLU A 217 3.07 -9.28 -23.79
C GLU A 217 2.99 -7.89 -24.42
N ALA A 218 1.82 -7.22 -24.35
CA ALA A 218 1.67 -5.85 -24.87
C ALA A 218 2.67 -4.88 -24.22
N ILE A 219 2.88 -5.01 -22.91
CA ILE A 219 3.84 -4.18 -22.19
C ILE A 219 5.28 -4.50 -22.59
N ILE A 220 5.62 -5.77 -22.79
CA ILE A 220 6.96 -6.19 -23.23
C ILE A 220 7.26 -5.66 -24.63
N GLU A 221 6.31 -5.79 -25.56
CA GLU A 221 6.43 -5.24 -26.91
C GLU A 221 6.61 -3.71 -26.89
N GLY A 222 5.81 -3.00 -26.05
CA GLY A 222 5.93 -1.54 -25.92
C GLY A 222 7.25 -1.11 -25.28
N LYS A 223 7.73 -1.83 -24.24
CA LYS A 223 9.04 -1.56 -23.65
C LYS A 223 10.21 -1.81 -24.60
N ALA A 224 10.13 -2.81 -25.46
CA ALA A 224 11.14 -3.03 -26.49
C ALA A 224 11.20 -1.84 -27.46
N ALA A 225 10.05 -1.36 -27.94
CA ALA A 225 9.97 -0.17 -28.79
C ALA A 225 10.49 1.10 -28.08
N TYR A 226 10.20 1.25 -26.77
CA TYR A 226 10.73 2.35 -25.96
C TYR A 226 12.26 2.30 -25.83
N ALA A 227 12.81 1.11 -25.61
CA ALA A 227 14.26 0.91 -25.50
C ALA A 227 14.98 1.20 -26.82
N GLU A 228 14.40 0.77 -27.97
CA GLU A 228 14.94 1.07 -29.28
C GLU A 228 14.94 2.59 -29.57
N ALA A 229 13.82 3.28 -29.25
CA ALA A 229 13.71 4.72 -29.47
C ALA A 229 14.66 5.54 -28.56
N ASN A 230 14.90 5.10 -27.33
CA ASN A 230 15.82 5.79 -26.41
C ASN A 230 17.26 5.28 -26.50
N GLY A 231 17.49 4.11 -27.06
CA GLY A 231 18.82 3.55 -27.33
C GLY A 231 19.59 4.37 -28.36
N GLU A 232 18.92 4.82 -29.41
CA GLU A 232 19.49 5.74 -30.39
C GLU A 232 19.92 7.10 -29.77
N VAL A 233 19.13 7.58 -28.80
CA VAL A 233 19.45 8.84 -28.06
C VAL A 233 20.56 8.63 -27.02
N ALA A 234 20.63 7.43 -26.42
CA ALA A 234 21.66 7.12 -25.40
C ALA A 234 23.04 6.86 -26.03
N GLU A 235 23.11 6.31 -27.26
CA GLU A 235 24.39 6.16 -27.98
C GLU A 235 24.97 7.52 -28.39
N ASP A 236 24.14 8.45 -28.85
CA ASP A 236 24.59 9.81 -29.18
C ASP A 236 24.96 10.64 -27.94
N ALA A 237 24.22 10.48 -26.82
CA ALA A 237 24.52 11.18 -25.59
C ALA A 237 25.76 10.60 -24.89
N SER A 238 25.93 9.26 -24.92
CA SER A 238 27.08 8.59 -24.28
C SER A 238 28.39 8.85 -25.02
N ALA A 239 28.36 9.04 -26.34
CA ALA A 239 29.53 9.39 -27.13
C ALA A 239 30.05 10.81 -26.78
N GLY A 240 29.14 11.77 -26.64
CA GLY A 240 29.50 13.17 -26.26
C GLY A 240 29.96 13.29 -24.79
N GLU A 241 29.37 12.54 -23.87
CA GLU A 241 29.78 12.55 -22.46
C GLU A 241 31.09 11.79 -22.22
N MET A 242 31.32 10.69 -22.97
CA MET A 242 32.62 9.98 -22.88
C MET A 242 33.78 10.81 -23.45
N GLU A 243 33.53 11.59 -24.50
CA GLU A 243 34.55 12.48 -25.06
C GLU A 243 34.87 13.69 -24.11
N ALA A 244 33.86 14.16 -23.36
CA ALA A 244 34.04 15.20 -22.32
C ALA A 244 34.77 14.67 -21.06
N LEU A 245 34.50 13.40 -20.67
CA LEU A 245 35.14 12.76 -19.52
C LEU A 245 36.58 12.32 -19.79
N MET A 246 36.97 12.07 -21.02
CA MET A 246 38.33 11.73 -21.39
C MET A 246 39.26 12.95 -21.42
N THR A 247 38.75 14.16 -21.31
CA THR A 247 39.54 15.42 -21.23
C THR A 247 39.78 15.94 -19.81
N GLU A 248 39.11 15.35 -18.79
CA GLU A 248 39.40 15.64 -17.38
C GLU A 248 40.60 14.79 -16.92
N THR A 249 41.66 15.44 -16.48
CA THR A 249 42.86 14.77 -15.96
C THR A 249 42.54 14.10 -14.61
N GLU A 250 43.11 12.91 -14.37
CA GLU A 250 42.94 12.10 -13.14
C GLU A 250 43.16 12.90 -11.85
N GLU A 251 44.00 13.98 -11.91
CA GLU A 251 44.27 14.90 -10.79
C GLU A 251 43.05 15.76 -10.36
N GLU A 252 42.14 16.10 -11.26
CA GLU A 252 40.92 16.87 -10.91
C GLU A 252 39.82 15.97 -10.29
N ALA A 253 39.79 14.71 -10.68
CA ALA A 253 38.85 13.73 -10.08
C ALA A 253 39.22 13.38 -8.64
N GLU A 254 40.52 13.19 -8.33
CA GLU A 254 41.01 12.94 -6.96
C GLU A 254 40.75 14.15 -6.03
N LYS A 255 40.99 15.38 -6.50
CA LYS A 255 40.71 16.62 -5.71
C LYS A 255 39.21 16.80 -5.39
N ARG A 256 38.30 16.38 -6.27
CA ARG A 256 36.84 16.43 -6.03
C ARG A 256 36.39 15.36 -5.04
N VAL A 257 36.98 14.17 -5.07
CA VAL A 257 36.62 13.08 -4.13
C VAL A 257 37.09 13.47 -2.71
N ASP A 258 38.27 14.03 -2.54
CA ASP A 258 38.79 14.46 -1.24
C ASP A 258 38.05 15.68 -0.67
N ALA A 259 37.61 16.62 -1.51
CA ALA A 259 36.79 17.75 -1.09
C ALA A 259 35.38 17.31 -0.66
N ALA A 260 34.77 16.37 -1.38
CA ALA A 260 33.45 15.82 -1.01
C ALA A 260 33.50 14.96 0.26
N ALA A 261 34.59 14.22 0.48
CA ALA A 261 34.79 13.42 1.68
C ALA A 261 35.00 14.29 2.93
N THR A 262 35.77 15.38 2.81
CA THR A 262 36.00 16.33 3.91
C THR A 262 34.74 17.14 4.25
N GLU A 263 33.93 17.53 3.27
CA GLU A 263 32.64 18.21 3.50
C GLU A 263 31.58 17.29 4.11
N ALA A 264 31.56 16.00 3.75
CA ALA A 264 30.67 15.00 4.36
C ALA A 264 31.05 14.67 5.81
N LEU A 265 32.36 14.66 6.15
CA LEU A 265 32.83 14.47 7.51
C LEU A 265 32.54 15.71 8.39
N ALA A 266 32.71 16.92 7.87
CA ALA A 266 32.38 18.13 8.59
C ALA A 266 30.86 18.29 8.86
N LYS A 267 30.01 17.90 7.92
CA LYS A 267 28.54 17.87 8.12
C LYS A 267 28.09 16.80 9.13
N LYS A 268 28.81 15.67 9.23
CA LYS A 268 28.51 14.63 10.23
C LYS A 268 28.94 15.04 11.65
N SER A 269 30.09 15.71 11.80
CA SER A 269 30.56 16.20 13.12
C SER A 269 29.66 17.33 13.65
N ALA A 270 29.24 18.26 12.80
CA ALA A 270 28.32 19.33 13.19
C ALA A 270 26.92 18.83 13.58
N ALA A 271 26.43 17.77 12.93
CA ALA A 271 25.14 17.17 13.27
C ALA A 271 25.18 16.41 14.62
N THR A 272 26.29 15.73 14.93
CA THR A 272 26.46 15.04 16.21
C THR A 272 26.70 16.01 17.36
N GLU A 273 27.40 17.11 17.17
CA GLU A 273 27.58 18.15 18.19
C GLU A 273 26.26 18.89 18.50
N ALA A 274 25.43 19.17 17.51
CA ALA A 274 24.11 19.78 17.70
C ALA A 274 23.12 18.84 18.43
N GLU A 275 23.24 17.55 18.25
CA GLU A 275 22.38 16.55 18.89
C GLU A 275 22.83 16.27 20.33
N VAL A 276 24.14 16.28 20.59
CA VAL A 276 24.72 16.20 21.95
C VAL A 276 24.42 17.48 22.74
N ALA A 277 24.47 18.67 22.14
CA ALA A 277 24.11 19.92 22.78
C ALA A 277 22.64 19.97 23.21
N LYS A 278 21.72 19.48 22.37
CA LYS A 278 20.29 19.34 22.72
C LYS A 278 20.03 18.35 23.87
N LEU A 279 20.77 17.26 23.93
CA LEU A 279 20.68 16.27 25.02
C LEU A 279 21.27 16.78 26.34
N VAL A 280 22.19 17.74 26.31
CA VAL A 280 22.78 18.37 27.52
C VAL A 280 21.89 19.51 28.03
N GLU A 281 21.22 20.27 27.14
CA GLU A 281 20.25 21.31 27.56
C GLU A 281 18.97 20.72 28.18
N GLU A 282 18.54 19.53 27.73
CA GLU A 282 17.35 18.84 28.28
C GLU A 282 17.59 18.23 29.68
N LYS A 283 18.88 18.17 30.12
CA LYS A 283 19.27 17.69 31.47
C LYS A 283 19.62 18.77 32.48
N ALA A 284 19.56 20.05 32.12
CA ALA A 284 19.98 21.17 32.94
C ALA A 284 18.82 22.11 33.37
N THR A 285 17.67 21.57 33.78
CA THR A 285 16.69 22.34 34.55
C THR A 285 16.58 21.71 35.94
N PRO A 286 16.76 22.51 37.02
CA PRO A 286 16.79 21.98 38.36
C PRO A 286 15.39 21.55 38.81
N LYS A 287 15.30 20.34 39.29
CA LYS A 287 14.19 19.86 40.13
C LYS A 287 14.10 20.70 41.39
N ALA A 288 12.97 21.34 41.55
CA ALA A 288 12.49 21.73 42.88
C ALA A 288 11.23 20.92 43.18
N GLU A 289 11.36 20.14 44.24
CA GLU A 289 10.37 19.67 45.19
C GLU A 289 9.24 18.72 44.76
N THR A 290 9.49 17.45 45.04
CA THR A 290 8.73 16.55 45.92
C THR A 290 7.20 16.67 45.92
N GLU A 291 6.54 15.66 45.35
CA GLU A 291 5.49 14.97 46.10
C GLU A 291 5.34 13.54 45.54
N ALA A 292 5.15 12.59 46.45
CA ALA A 292 5.19 11.15 46.27
C ALA A 292 4.26 10.67 45.13
N GLU A 293 4.78 9.86 44.20
CA GLU A 293 3.99 8.98 43.35
C GLU A 293 3.31 7.93 44.22
N ALA A 294 2.09 8.22 44.66
CA ALA A 294 1.19 7.18 45.16
C ALA A 294 0.71 6.39 43.96
N GLU A 295 0.90 5.08 43.99
CA GLU A 295 0.36 4.16 42.99
C GLU A 295 -1.15 4.42 42.80
N ALA A 296 -1.61 4.51 41.56
CA ALA A 296 -3.02 4.73 41.23
C ALA A 296 -3.84 3.50 41.63
N ASP A 297 -4.86 3.69 42.46
CA ASP A 297 -5.74 2.61 42.92
C ASP A 297 -6.69 2.13 41.79
N ASP A 298 -7.12 0.88 41.89
CA ASP A 298 -8.07 0.29 40.95
C ASP A 298 -9.51 0.72 41.28
N LEU A 299 -9.91 1.87 40.74
CA LEU A 299 -11.23 2.50 40.99
C LEU A 299 -12.42 1.67 40.49
N THR A 300 -12.20 0.60 39.73
CA THR A 300 -13.28 -0.29 39.29
C THR A 300 -13.89 -1.14 40.41
N LYS A 301 -13.25 -1.15 41.59
CA LYS A 301 -13.72 -1.84 42.78
C LYS A 301 -14.86 -1.12 43.51
N LEU A 302 -15.08 0.17 43.18
CA LEU A 302 -16.13 0.97 43.80
C LEU A 302 -17.50 0.69 43.15
N THR A 303 -18.51 0.44 43.96
CA THR A 303 -19.86 0.09 43.46
C THR A 303 -20.52 1.28 42.76
N GLY A 304 -20.90 1.08 41.49
CA GLY A 304 -21.62 2.10 40.71
C GLY A 304 -20.76 3.01 39.85
N ILE A 305 -19.43 2.83 39.81
CA ILE A 305 -18.53 3.52 38.89
C ILE A 305 -18.12 2.56 37.78
N GLY A 306 -18.61 2.79 36.57
CA GLY A 306 -18.24 2.01 35.36
C GLY A 306 -16.90 2.49 34.77
N LYS A 307 -16.31 1.70 33.86
CA LYS A 307 -15.01 1.98 33.21
C LYS A 307 -14.86 3.41 32.68
N VAL A 308 -15.88 3.94 32.02
CA VAL A 308 -15.91 5.32 31.48
C VAL A 308 -15.95 6.38 32.61
N GLY A 309 -16.52 6.02 33.76
CA GLY A 309 -16.53 6.87 34.96
C GLY A 309 -15.16 6.93 35.63
N CYS A 310 -14.46 5.81 35.69
CA CYS A 310 -13.09 5.74 36.24
C CYS A 310 -12.11 6.58 35.37
N GLU A 311 -12.17 6.49 34.05
CA GLU A 311 -11.32 7.27 33.15
C GLU A 311 -11.48 8.78 33.39
N LYS A 312 -12.72 9.25 33.48
CA LYS A 312 -13.01 10.67 33.76
C LYS A 312 -12.56 11.15 35.15
N LEU A 313 -12.60 10.29 36.16
CA LEU A 313 -12.13 10.61 37.49
C LEU A 313 -10.59 10.67 37.54
N ILE A 314 -9.91 9.79 36.83
CA ILE A 314 -8.45 9.80 36.67
C ILE A 314 -7.98 11.06 35.94
N GLU A 315 -8.64 11.40 34.83
CA GLU A 315 -8.35 12.64 34.05
C GLU A 315 -8.58 13.91 34.90
N ALA A 316 -9.53 13.89 35.82
CA ALA A 316 -9.81 14.99 36.72
C ALA A 316 -8.89 15.01 37.97
N GLY A 317 -7.94 14.08 38.10
CA GLY A 317 -6.94 14.04 39.18
C GLY A 317 -7.33 13.19 40.39
N PHE A 318 -8.48 12.49 40.33
CA PHE A 318 -8.95 11.60 41.43
C PHE A 318 -8.51 10.15 41.13
N SER A 319 -7.20 9.88 41.28
CA SER A 319 -6.57 8.59 40.93
C SER A 319 -6.44 7.60 42.08
N THR A 320 -6.77 8.00 43.30
CA THR A 320 -6.66 7.16 44.52
C THR A 320 -7.96 7.19 45.32
N PHE A 321 -8.20 6.11 46.12
CA PHE A 321 -9.36 6.02 47.01
C PHE A 321 -9.43 7.18 48.00
N ALA A 322 -8.27 7.60 48.55
CA ALA A 322 -8.19 8.73 49.47
C ALA A 322 -8.69 10.05 48.87
N LYS A 323 -8.40 10.29 47.56
CA LYS A 323 -8.89 11.48 46.88
C LYS A 323 -10.39 11.43 46.60
N ILE A 324 -10.95 10.26 46.27
CA ILE A 324 -12.41 10.08 46.10
C ILE A 324 -13.14 10.20 47.47
N ALA A 325 -12.56 9.70 48.52
CA ALA A 325 -13.10 9.82 49.88
C ALA A 325 -13.17 11.28 50.38
N ALA A 326 -12.30 12.16 49.87
CA ALA A 326 -12.24 13.59 50.18
C ALA A 326 -13.05 14.49 49.25
N MET A 327 -13.79 13.94 48.26
CA MET A 327 -14.62 14.69 47.31
C MET A 327 -15.73 15.48 48.00
N SER A 328 -15.95 16.70 47.53
CA SER A 328 -17.12 17.50 47.93
C SER A 328 -18.41 17.00 47.28
N GLU A 329 -19.56 17.35 47.87
CA GLU A 329 -20.88 16.96 47.31
C GLU A 329 -21.12 17.54 45.93
N GLU A 330 -20.58 18.73 45.62
CA GLU A 330 -20.68 19.36 44.32
C GLU A 330 -19.85 18.63 43.22
N GLU A 331 -18.66 18.19 43.58
CA GLU A 331 -17.78 17.39 42.69
C GLU A 331 -18.38 16.00 42.45
N ALA A 332 -18.89 15.34 43.51
CA ALA A 332 -19.58 14.05 43.39
C ALA A 332 -20.79 14.12 42.45
N ALA A 333 -21.56 15.20 42.49
CA ALA A 333 -22.68 15.44 41.59
C ALA A 333 -22.22 15.65 40.12
N THR A 334 -21.10 16.36 39.94
CA THR A 334 -20.54 16.64 38.60
C THR A 334 -20.07 15.37 37.88
N PHE A 335 -19.41 14.48 38.60
CA PHE A 335 -18.90 13.20 38.10
C PHE A 335 -19.90 12.05 38.23
N LYS A 336 -21.11 12.30 38.76
CA LYS A 336 -22.17 11.31 39.02
C LYS A 336 -21.71 10.13 39.93
N VAL A 337 -20.84 10.42 40.88
CA VAL A 337 -20.37 9.44 41.88
C VAL A 337 -21.43 9.34 42.95
N LYS A 338 -21.90 8.13 43.25
CA LYS A 338 -22.90 7.89 44.32
C LYS A 338 -22.29 7.99 45.68
N ALA A 339 -23.08 8.40 46.67
CA ALA A 339 -22.66 8.47 48.07
C ALA A 339 -22.13 7.12 48.61
N GLU A 340 -22.68 6.01 48.12
CA GLU A 340 -22.22 4.64 48.44
C GLU A 340 -20.76 4.42 48.04
N ALA A 341 -20.37 4.85 46.84
CA ALA A 341 -19.00 4.73 46.35
C ALA A 341 -17.99 5.57 47.11
N ILE A 342 -18.40 6.73 47.61
CA ILE A 342 -17.60 7.60 48.52
C ILE A 342 -17.42 6.93 49.88
N ALA A 343 -18.46 6.27 50.41
CA ALA A 343 -18.39 5.52 51.66
C ALA A 343 -17.44 4.31 51.54
N GLU A 344 -17.53 3.55 50.46
CA GLU A 344 -16.62 2.44 50.12
C GLU A 344 -15.18 2.93 49.94
N ALA A 345 -14.97 4.07 49.26
CA ALA A 345 -13.64 4.67 49.09
C ALA A 345 -13.03 5.09 50.45
N LYS A 346 -13.84 5.48 51.47
CA LYS A 346 -13.38 5.77 52.82
C LYS A 346 -12.97 4.53 53.62
N GLU A 347 -13.52 3.36 53.29
CA GLU A 347 -13.13 2.08 53.90
C GLU A 347 -11.88 1.47 53.25
N LEU A 348 -11.60 1.82 51.98
CA LEU A 348 -10.48 1.29 51.18
C LEU A 348 -9.26 2.21 51.19
N ALA A 349 -9.40 3.47 51.60
CA ALA A 349 -8.35 4.47 51.72
C ALA A 349 -7.56 4.35 53.03
#